data_f3731d42acc46170bc4cc818b03706ef
#
_entry.id   f3731d42acc46170bc4cc818b03706ef
#
_cell.length_a   1.000
_cell.length_b   1.000
_cell.length_c   1.000
_cell.angle_alpha   90.00
_cell.angle_beta   90.00
_cell.angle_gamma   90.00
#
_symmetry.space_group_name_H-M   'P 1'
#
loop_
_entity.id
_entity.type
_entity.pdbx_description
1 polymer ?
#
loop_
_entity_poly.entity_id
_entity_poly.type
_entity_poly.pdbx_seq_one_letter_code
_entity_poly.pdbx_strand_id
1 'polypeptide(L)'
;MKKLSYYLKQHIPGYLFAILSMVIAVSLDLLTPQVTRHIVDDVLVGGQMGKLKYLLLAILLIGIGRCIFQYTKEFTFDKISSTIATDMRRDLFAHIQSLSADFFDKTSTGELMARVKDDIDRIWNALGYVGMLMMEVAFHVTVILFCMYSLNWKLAILPTLCMIFCAVLAILMENRLGTIYEEISEENAKLNTVAEENLAGVRTVKAFAREKFEIKKFLSHNNRYYELNMTQSRVFVRYSPYFSLIGKLLPLLVLLIGGYLFLQGELTLGALSAFVQYSTNIVWPMEMLGWLSNDFSSAVGSYRKIRKVYDQKPSIQEPEEPIVLLEVTGDIRFEHVSFHKEDQHEILHDIHFHVEAGKTIGIMGATGSGKTSLIQLLCRLYDATGG
;
A
#
# COMPACT_ATOMS: atom_id res chain seq x y z
N MET A 1 -16.96 10.42 -6.87
CA MET A 1 -15.64 9.79 -7.04
C MET A 1 -15.63 8.80 -8.17
N LYS A 2 -14.61 8.84 -9.00
CA LYS A 2 -14.28 7.73 -9.87
C LYS A 2 -13.79 6.56 -8.99
N LYS A 3 -14.43 5.39 -9.08
CA LYS A 3 -13.99 4.21 -8.31
C LYS A 3 -12.56 3.82 -8.75
N LEU A 4 -11.75 3.18 -7.88
CA LEU A 4 -10.44 2.66 -8.26
C LEU A 4 -10.49 1.85 -9.57
N SER A 5 -11.58 1.12 -9.79
CA SER A 5 -11.83 0.40 -11.03
C SER A 5 -11.89 1.29 -12.29
N TYR A 6 -12.19 2.59 -12.16
CA TYR A 6 -12.16 3.52 -13.29
C TYR A 6 -10.72 3.78 -13.76
N TYR A 7 -9.82 4.07 -12.82
CA TYR A 7 -8.40 4.30 -13.12
C TYR A 7 -7.75 3.03 -13.68
N LEU A 8 -8.07 1.86 -13.10
CA LEU A 8 -7.57 0.58 -13.61
C LEU A 8 -8.06 0.30 -15.04
N LYS A 9 -9.36 0.57 -15.33
CA LYS A 9 -9.92 0.33 -16.67
C LYS A 9 -9.24 1.12 -17.78
N GLN A 10 -8.79 2.33 -17.50
CA GLN A 10 -8.08 3.16 -18.48
C GLN A 10 -6.71 2.58 -18.88
N HIS A 11 -6.11 1.77 -18.00
CA HIS A 11 -4.76 1.23 -18.20
C HIS A 11 -4.73 -0.28 -18.43
N ILE A 12 -5.90 -0.92 -18.69
CA ILE A 12 -5.99 -2.36 -18.97
C ILE A 12 -5.00 -2.83 -20.07
N PRO A 13 -4.87 -2.16 -21.24
CA PRO A 13 -3.93 -2.62 -22.26
C PRO A 13 -2.48 -2.64 -21.78
N GLY A 14 -2.09 -1.63 -20.97
CA GLY A 14 -0.75 -1.56 -20.37
C GLY A 14 -0.51 -2.67 -19.35
N TYR A 15 -1.48 -2.94 -18.48
CA TYR A 15 -1.39 -4.07 -17.54
C TYR A 15 -1.32 -5.41 -18.25
N LEU A 16 -2.12 -5.62 -19.29
CA LEU A 16 -2.05 -6.86 -20.11
C LEU A 16 -0.68 -7.04 -20.76
N PHE A 17 -0.09 -5.96 -21.30
CA PHE A 17 1.26 -5.99 -21.85
C PHE A 17 2.32 -6.30 -20.79
N ALA A 18 2.20 -5.70 -19.60
CA ALA A 18 3.10 -5.96 -18.49
C ALA A 18 2.97 -7.40 -17.95
N ILE A 19 1.75 -7.93 -17.84
CA ILE A 19 1.48 -9.32 -17.46
C ILE A 19 2.04 -10.28 -18.52
N LEU A 20 1.86 -10.00 -19.79
CA LEU A 20 2.45 -10.82 -20.86
C LEU A 20 3.97 -10.84 -20.77
N SER A 21 4.60 -9.67 -20.54
CA SER A 21 6.05 -9.56 -20.33
C SER A 21 6.50 -10.36 -19.10
N MET A 22 5.72 -10.32 -18.01
CA MET A 22 5.95 -11.10 -16.79
C MET A 22 5.90 -12.61 -17.09
N VAL A 23 4.87 -13.07 -17.79
CA VAL A 23 4.71 -14.49 -18.16
C VAL A 23 5.90 -14.96 -18.99
N ILE A 24 6.34 -14.16 -19.96
CA ILE A 24 7.52 -14.49 -20.79
C ILE A 24 8.78 -14.50 -19.94
N ALA A 25 9.01 -13.49 -19.09
CA ALA A 25 10.20 -13.41 -18.24
C ALA A 25 10.33 -14.61 -17.31
N VAL A 26 9.23 -14.97 -16.59
CA VAL A 26 9.21 -16.12 -15.69
C VAL A 26 9.34 -17.44 -16.46
N SER A 27 8.70 -17.57 -17.62
CA SER A 27 8.82 -18.77 -18.45
C SER A 27 10.26 -18.97 -18.94
N LEU A 28 10.92 -17.90 -19.37
CA LEU A 28 12.34 -17.95 -19.77
C LEU A 28 13.24 -18.35 -18.59
N ASP A 29 13.01 -17.80 -17.40
CA ASP A 29 13.77 -18.19 -16.21
C ASP A 29 13.65 -19.69 -15.91
N LEU A 30 12.43 -20.21 -15.96
CA LEU A 30 12.13 -21.60 -15.67
C LEU A 30 12.52 -22.58 -16.80
N LEU A 31 12.88 -22.08 -17.99
CA LEU A 31 13.50 -22.88 -19.05
C LEU A 31 14.98 -23.20 -18.75
N THR A 32 15.68 -22.39 -17.94
CA THR A 32 17.10 -22.61 -17.62
C THR A 32 17.36 -23.98 -17.01
N PRO A 33 16.60 -24.50 -16.02
CA PRO A 33 16.77 -25.85 -15.50
C PRO A 33 16.55 -26.95 -16.57
N GLN A 34 15.65 -26.73 -17.55
CA GLN A 34 15.42 -27.69 -18.65
C GLN A 34 16.62 -27.73 -19.59
N VAL A 35 17.20 -26.58 -19.93
CA VAL A 35 18.43 -26.54 -20.76
C VAL A 35 19.58 -27.19 -20.02
N THR A 36 19.74 -26.95 -18.71
CA THR A 36 20.73 -27.63 -17.87
C THR A 36 20.52 -29.13 -17.85
N ARG A 37 19.29 -29.60 -17.78
CA ARG A 37 18.95 -31.03 -17.92
C ARG A 37 19.53 -31.62 -19.22
N HIS A 38 19.30 -30.97 -20.38
CA HIS A 38 19.82 -31.43 -21.64
C HIS A 38 21.35 -31.36 -21.73
N ILE A 39 22.00 -30.40 -21.09
CA ILE A 39 23.46 -30.37 -20.99
C ILE A 39 23.98 -31.60 -20.25
N VAL A 40 23.33 -31.94 -19.14
CA VAL A 40 23.76 -33.11 -18.34
C VAL A 40 23.45 -34.42 -19.09
N ASP A 41 22.22 -34.62 -19.53
CA ASP A 41 21.79 -35.89 -20.12
C ASP A 41 22.39 -36.13 -21.52
N ASP A 42 22.34 -35.13 -22.44
CA ASP A 42 22.77 -35.33 -23.82
C ASP A 42 24.29 -35.14 -24.03
N VAL A 43 24.88 -34.13 -23.31
CA VAL A 43 26.28 -33.77 -23.54
C VAL A 43 27.20 -34.53 -22.60
N LEU A 44 26.96 -34.48 -21.29
CA LEU A 44 27.87 -35.09 -20.32
C LEU A 44 27.74 -36.62 -20.27
N VAL A 45 26.48 -37.10 -20.21
CA VAL A 45 26.22 -38.55 -20.14
C VAL A 45 26.16 -39.17 -21.54
N GLY A 46 25.51 -38.49 -22.47
CA GLY A 46 25.37 -39.00 -23.88
C GLY A 46 26.54 -38.72 -24.81
N GLY A 47 27.55 -37.96 -24.35
CA GLY A 47 28.78 -37.68 -25.16
C GLY A 47 28.56 -36.77 -26.37
N GLN A 48 27.42 -36.15 -26.53
CA GLN A 48 27.07 -35.36 -27.73
C GLN A 48 27.65 -33.93 -27.68
N MET A 49 28.98 -33.79 -27.65
CA MET A 49 29.67 -32.50 -27.52
C MET A 49 29.26 -31.45 -28.58
N GLY A 50 28.79 -31.87 -29.77
CA GLY A 50 28.33 -30.96 -30.81
C GLY A 50 27.11 -30.14 -30.41
N LYS A 51 26.26 -30.60 -29.46
CA LYS A 51 25.10 -29.88 -28.95
C LYS A 51 25.48 -28.80 -27.94
N LEU A 52 26.64 -28.88 -27.25
CA LEU A 52 27.02 -27.98 -26.18
C LEU A 52 26.96 -26.51 -26.58
N LYS A 53 27.51 -26.17 -27.75
CA LYS A 53 27.51 -24.79 -28.26
C LYS A 53 26.10 -24.20 -28.43
N TYR A 54 25.14 -25.02 -28.87
CA TYR A 54 23.75 -24.59 -29.07
C TYR A 54 23.03 -24.43 -27.73
N LEU A 55 23.27 -25.30 -26.75
CA LEU A 55 22.69 -25.22 -25.41
C LEU A 55 23.26 -24.02 -24.62
N LEU A 56 24.56 -23.73 -24.74
CA LEU A 56 25.18 -22.53 -24.16
C LEU A 56 24.62 -21.26 -24.80
N LEU A 57 24.44 -21.25 -26.14
CA LEU A 57 23.79 -20.13 -26.82
C LEU A 57 22.36 -19.96 -26.37
N ALA A 58 21.62 -21.05 -26.16
CA ALA A 58 20.25 -21.00 -25.64
C ALA A 58 20.21 -20.37 -24.25
N ILE A 59 21.10 -20.72 -23.31
CA ILE A 59 21.20 -20.08 -22.00
C ILE A 59 21.47 -18.57 -22.13
N LEU A 60 22.40 -18.19 -23.02
CA LEU A 60 22.70 -16.77 -23.27
C LEU A 60 21.46 -16.02 -23.79
N LEU A 61 20.75 -16.58 -24.77
CA LEU A 61 19.54 -15.97 -25.34
C LEU A 61 18.40 -15.91 -24.30
N ILE A 62 18.24 -16.95 -23.49
CA ILE A 62 17.27 -16.96 -22.37
C ILE A 62 17.61 -15.84 -21.39
N GLY A 63 18.89 -15.69 -21.00
CA GLY A 63 19.33 -14.64 -20.08
C GLY A 63 19.07 -13.23 -20.63
N ILE A 64 19.41 -12.98 -21.89
CA ILE A 64 19.15 -11.70 -22.56
C ILE A 64 17.64 -11.44 -22.64
N GLY A 65 16.86 -12.43 -23.11
CA GLY A 65 15.40 -12.32 -23.21
C GLY A 65 14.78 -12.03 -21.83
N ARG A 66 15.19 -12.75 -20.79
CA ARG A 66 14.76 -12.52 -19.43
C ARG A 66 15.03 -11.08 -18.98
N CYS A 67 16.24 -10.56 -19.18
CA CYS A 67 16.55 -9.17 -18.79
C CYS A 67 15.67 -8.16 -19.51
N ILE A 68 15.40 -8.32 -20.79
CA ILE A 68 14.54 -7.42 -21.58
C ILE A 68 13.10 -7.44 -21.04
N PHE A 69 12.52 -8.63 -20.88
CA PHE A 69 11.13 -8.77 -20.43
C PHE A 69 10.96 -8.42 -18.95
N GLN A 70 11.97 -8.70 -18.09
CA GLN A 70 11.99 -8.27 -16.70
C GLN A 70 11.96 -6.73 -16.60
N TYR A 71 12.85 -6.06 -17.32
CA TYR A 71 12.86 -4.58 -17.37
C TYR A 71 11.53 -4.03 -17.88
N THR A 72 11.01 -4.59 -18.99
CA THR A 72 9.75 -4.13 -19.59
C THR A 72 8.58 -4.31 -18.62
N LYS A 73 8.52 -5.43 -17.93
CA LYS A 73 7.53 -5.71 -16.88
C LYS A 73 7.57 -4.66 -15.78
N GLU A 74 8.73 -4.51 -15.14
CA GLU A 74 8.90 -3.60 -13.98
C GLU A 74 8.62 -2.15 -14.36
N PHE A 75 9.22 -1.68 -15.46
CA PHE A 75 9.00 -0.32 -15.95
C PHE A 75 7.53 -0.04 -16.26
N THR A 76 6.83 -0.99 -16.90
CA THR A 76 5.43 -0.79 -17.29
C THR A 76 4.51 -0.78 -16.07
N PHE A 77 4.70 -1.70 -15.12
CA PHE A 77 3.93 -1.71 -13.87
C PHE A 77 4.14 -0.42 -13.07
N ASP A 78 5.39 0.01 -12.92
CA ASP A 78 5.69 1.23 -12.15
C ASP A 78 5.15 2.50 -12.84
N LYS A 79 5.32 2.61 -14.15
CA LYS A 79 4.77 3.72 -14.94
C LYS A 79 3.25 3.83 -14.81
N ILE A 80 2.53 2.72 -14.93
CA ILE A 80 1.06 2.71 -14.85
C ILE A 80 0.61 3.07 -13.43
N SER A 81 1.18 2.44 -12.41
CA SER A 81 0.82 2.69 -11.02
C SER A 81 1.13 4.13 -10.60
N SER A 82 2.27 4.68 -11.05
CA SER A 82 2.64 6.08 -10.83
C SER A 82 1.66 7.06 -11.51
N THR A 83 1.22 6.74 -12.73
CA THR A 83 0.21 7.55 -13.44
C THR A 83 -1.12 7.52 -12.69
N ILE A 84 -1.59 6.35 -12.25
CA ILE A 84 -2.81 6.20 -11.45
C ILE A 84 -2.71 6.99 -10.14
N ALA A 85 -1.57 6.90 -9.45
CA ALA A 85 -1.34 7.64 -8.20
C ALA A 85 -1.39 9.17 -8.43
N THR A 86 -0.81 9.64 -9.53
CA THR A 86 -0.82 11.06 -9.90
C THR A 86 -2.25 11.54 -10.19
N ASP A 87 -3.03 10.78 -10.94
CA ASP A 87 -4.43 11.10 -11.22
C ASP A 87 -5.29 11.07 -9.95
N MET A 88 -5.08 10.10 -9.08
CA MET A 88 -5.77 10.03 -7.78
C MET A 88 -5.42 11.22 -6.88
N ARG A 89 -4.14 11.65 -6.84
CA ARG A 89 -3.73 12.85 -6.07
C ARG A 89 -4.42 14.10 -6.58
N ARG A 90 -4.40 14.30 -7.90
CA ARG A 90 -5.05 15.45 -8.54
C ARG A 90 -6.55 15.46 -8.22
N ASP A 91 -7.24 14.35 -8.44
CA ASP A 91 -8.68 14.26 -8.25
C ASP A 91 -9.05 14.39 -6.76
N LEU A 92 -8.27 13.79 -5.83
CA LEU A 92 -8.48 13.94 -4.39
C LEU A 92 -8.27 15.38 -3.94
N PHE A 93 -7.18 16.01 -4.37
CA PHE A 93 -6.88 17.39 -4.01
C PHE A 93 -7.96 18.35 -4.54
N ALA A 94 -8.39 18.19 -5.80
CA ALA A 94 -9.47 18.97 -6.37
C ALA A 94 -10.79 18.79 -5.59
N HIS A 95 -11.08 17.55 -5.17
CA HIS A 95 -12.25 17.29 -4.33
C HIS A 95 -12.15 17.94 -2.95
N ILE A 96 -11.01 17.84 -2.26
CA ILE A 96 -10.77 18.52 -0.98
C ILE A 96 -11.01 20.04 -1.13
N GLN A 97 -10.50 20.66 -2.20
CA GLN A 97 -10.68 22.09 -2.46
C GLN A 97 -12.14 22.49 -2.74
N SER A 98 -12.99 21.56 -3.14
CA SER A 98 -14.41 21.78 -3.36
C SER A 98 -15.27 21.62 -2.10
N LEU A 99 -14.71 21.16 -0.99
CA LEU A 99 -15.43 20.98 0.27
C LEU A 99 -15.63 22.32 0.99
N SER A 100 -16.73 22.42 1.74
CA SER A 100 -17.10 23.62 2.48
C SER A 100 -16.27 23.82 3.75
N ALA A 101 -16.26 25.01 4.32
CA ALA A 101 -15.46 25.40 5.48
C ALA A 101 -15.71 24.53 6.72
N ASP A 102 -16.92 24.05 6.93
CA ASP A 102 -17.32 23.15 8.02
C ASP A 102 -16.54 21.82 8.05
N PHE A 103 -16.15 21.31 6.88
CA PHE A 103 -15.29 20.14 6.78
C PHE A 103 -13.89 20.41 7.35
N PHE A 104 -13.31 21.58 7.05
CA PHE A 104 -11.98 21.96 7.53
C PHE A 104 -11.95 22.31 9.02
N ASP A 105 -13.08 22.71 9.58
CA ASP A 105 -13.21 22.90 11.04
C ASP A 105 -13.07 21.57 11.81
N LYS A 106 -13.48 20.44 11.20
CA LYS A 106 -13.50 19.11 11.80
C LYS A 106 -12.29 18.26 11.47
N THR A 107 -11.56 18.64 10.42
CA THR A 107 -10.46 17.80 9.88
C THR A 107 -9.15 18.59 9.86
N SER A 108 -8.11 18.06 10.49
CA SER A 108 -6.82 18.73 10.51
C SER A 108 -6.14 18.70 9.14
N THR A 109 -5.42 19.76 8.79
CA THR A 109 -4.63 19.85 7.56
C THR A 109 -3.61 18.71 7.46
N GLY A 110 -3.01 18.30 8.61
CA GLY A 110 -2.06 17.19 8.68
C GLY A 110 -2.70 15.86 8.28
N GLU A 111 -3.95 15.62 8.71
CA GLU A 111 -4.69 14.42 8.29
C GLU A 111 -4.95 14.42 6.78
N LEU A 112 -5.41 15.52 6.22
CA LEU A 112 -5.65 15.64 4.78
C LEU A 112 -4.37 15.43 3.96
N MET A 113 -3.25 15.99 4.42
CA MET A 113 -1.95 15.78 3.78
C MET A 113 -1.52 14.32 3.82
N ALA A 114 -1.76 13.61 4.94
CA ALA A 114 -1.50 12.17 5.03
C ALA A 114 -2.36 11.38 4.02
N ARG A 115 -3.63 11.78 3.76
CA ARG A 115 -4.46 11.14 2.72
C ARG A 115 -3.92 11.39 1.32
N VAL A 116 -3.52 12.64 1.00
CA VAL A 116 -3.04 13.02 -0.34
C VAL A 116 -1.66 12.43 -0.66
N LYS A 117 -0.82 12.26 0.36
CA LYS A 117 0.55 11.75 0.20
C LYS A 117 0.64 10.27 0.57
N ASP A 118 0.60 9.96 1.88
CA ASP A 118 1.00 8.66 2.39
C ASP A 118 0.03 7.54 2.00
N ASP A 119 -1.28 7.78 2.07
CA ASP A 119 -2.28 6.77 1.70
C ASP A 119 -2.29 6.50 0.19
N ILE A 120 -2.05 7.51 -0.66
CA ILE A 120 -1.93 7.29 -2.11
C ILE A 120 -0.62 6.58 -2.44
N ASP A 121 0.48 6.86 -1.75
CA ASP A 121 1.75 6.15 -1.95
C ASP A 121 1.63 4.66 -1.63
N ARG A 122 0.85 4.28 -0.61
CA ARG A 122 0.54 2.88 -0.33
C ARG A 122 -0.27 2.21 -1.44
N ILE A 123 -1.23 2.93 -2.03
CA ILE A 123 -2.00 2.42 -3.17
C ILE A 123 -1.08 2.28 -4.40
N TRP A 124 -0.24 3.26 -4.66
CA TRP A 124 0.77 3.19 -5.72
C TRP A 124 1.64 1.95 -5.59
N ASN A 125 2.23 1.72 -4.40
CA ASN A 125 3.05 0.54 -4.13
C ASN A 125 2.26 -0.77 -4.33
N ALA A 126 1.01 -0.82 -3.87
CA ALA A 126 0.16 -2.00 -4.02
C ALA A 126 -0.25 -2.29 -5.47
N LEU A 127 -0.49 -1.28 -6.30
CA LEU A 127 -0.83 -1.44 -7.71
C LEU A 127 0.39 -1.68 -8.60
N GLY A 128 1.56 -1.19 -8.19
CA GLY A 128 2.83 -1.36 -8.86
C GLY A 128 3.57 -2.60 -8.37
N TYR A 129 4.51 -2.38 -7.47
CA TYR A 129 5.48 -3.39 -7.06
C TYR A 129 4.84 -4.60 -6.35
N VAL A 130 4.01 -4.37 -5.33
CA VAL A 130 3.40 -5.46 -4.56
C VAL A 130 2.44 -6.29 -5.42
N GLY A 131 1.57 -5.63 -6.18
CA GLY A 131 0.61 -6.30 -7.07
C GLY A 131 1.31 -7.10 -8.18
N MET A 132 2.39 -6.54 -8.75
CA MET A 132 3.24 -7.24 -9.71
C MET A 132 3.85 -8.49 -9.08
N LEU A 133 4.48 -8.38 -7.89
CA LEU A 133 5.11 -9.50 -7.20
C LEU A 133 4.10 -10.58 -6.80
N MET A 134 2.89 -10.22 -6.35
CA MET A 134 1.86 -11.21 -6.03
C MET A 134 1.49 -12.06 -7.25
N MET A 135 1.30 -11.42 -8.41
CA MET A 135 1.01 -12.15 -9.66
C MET A 135 2.21 -12.98 -10.12
N GLU A 136 3.42 -12.43 -10.00
CA GLU A 136 4.66 -13.14 -10.35
C GLU A 136 4.87 -14.37 -9.49
N VAL A 137 4.74 -14.27 -8.17
CA VAL A 137 4.86 -15.39 -7.22
C VAL A 137 3.84 -16.48 -7.53
N ALA A 138 2.56 -16.11 -7.75
CA ALA A 138 1.51 -17.05 -8.07
C ALA A 138 1.81 -17.80 -9.39
N PHE A 139 2.22 -17.09 -10.43
CA PHE A 139 2.57 -17.69 -11.71
C PHE A 139 3.84 -18.55 -11.63
N HIS A 140 4.88 -18.04 -10.94
CA HIS A 140 6.16 -18.73 -10.75
C HIS A 140 5.98 -20.09 -10.05
N VAL A 141 5.24 -20.09 -8.94
CA VAL A 141 4.91 -21.32 -8.20
C VAL A 141 4.15 -22.31 -9.07
N THR A 142 3.13 -21.83 -9.79
CA THR A 142 2.31 -22.68 -10.66
C THR A 142 3.15 -23.36 -11.75
N VAL A 143 4.01 -22.61 -12.42
CA VAL A 143 4.86 -23.14 -13.50
C VAL A 143 5.95 -24.07 -12.97
N ILE A 144 6.60 -23.73 -11.83
CA ILE A 144 7.57 -24.64 -11.20
C ILE A 144 6.93 -25.98 -10.86
N LEU A 145 5.78 -25.98 -10.19
CA LEU A 145 5.10 -27.22 -9.85
C LEU A 145 4.72 -28.00 -11.11
N PHE A 146 4.18 -27.33 -12.13
CA PHE A 146 3.89 -27.99 -13.41
C PHE A 146 5.14 -28.65 -14.02
N CYS A 147 6.28 -27.94 -14.05
CA CYS A 147 7.55 -28.49 -14.53
C CYS A 147 8.02 -29.70 -13.69
N MET A 148 7.92 -29.62 -12.35
CA MET A 148 8.33 -30.72 -11.46
C MET A 148 7.43 -31.95 -11.63
N TYR A 149 6.10 -31.77 -11.69
CA TYR A 149 5.18 -32.88 -11.92
C TYR A 149 5.34 -33.52 -13.29
N SER A 150 5.69 -32.75 -14.32
CA SER A 150 5.95 -33.27 -15.67
C SER A 150 7.28 -34.05 -15.76
N LEU A 151 8.25 -33.78 -14.89
CA LEU A 151 9.52 -34.51 -14.83
C LEU A 151 9.37 -35.84 -14.07
N ASN A 152 8.86 -35.80 -12.85
CA ASN A 152 8.61 -37.00 -12.04
C ASN A 152 7.60 -36.65 -10.93
N TRP A 153 6.38 -37.20 -11.05
CA TRP A 153 5.29 -36.89 -10.09
C TRP A 153 5.58 -37.38 -8.67
N LYS A 154 6.32 -38.51 -8.49
CA LYS A 154 6.66 -39.04 -7.16
C LYS A 154 7.54 -38.08 -6.38
N LEU A 155 8.56 -37.53 -7.05
CA LEU A 155 9.49 -36.60 -6.43
C LEU A 155 8.85 -35.21 -6.20
N ALA A 156 7.92 -34.79 -7.08
CA ALA A 156 7.24 -33.50 -6.98
C ALA A 156 6.30 -33.38 -5.76
N ILE A 157 5.86 -34.50 -5.17
CA ILE A 157 5.07 -34.50 -3.94
C ILE A 157 5.83 -33.84 -2.78
N LEU A 158 7.16 -34.05 -2.67
CA LEU A 158 7.95 -33.52 -1.57
C LEU A 158 7.97 -31.98 -1.53
N PRO A 159 8.34 -31.25 -2.60
CA PRO A 159 8.24 -29.80 -2.63
C PRO A 159 6.82 -29.29 -2.38
N THR A 160 5.80 -29.98 -2.90
CA THR A 160 4.40 -29.60 -2.70
C THR A 160 4.01 -29.66 -1.22
N LEU A 161 4.39 -30.72 -0.50
CA LEU A 161 4.15 -30.84 0.95
C LEU A 161 4.91 -29.77 1.74
N CYS A 162 6.16 -29.48 1.37
CA CYS A 162 6.95 -28.42 1.98
C CYS A 162 6.28 -27.04 1.77
N MET A 163 5.73 -26.78 0.59
CA MET A 163 4.99 -25.53 0.31
C MET A 163 3.74 -25.39 1.17
N ILE A 164 2.94 -26.45 1.28
CA ILE A 164 1.74 -26.44 2.15
C ILE A 164 2.14 -26.15 3.59
N PHE A 165 3.20 -26.79 4.07
CA PHE A 165 3.71 -26.57 5.42
C PHE A 165 4.19 -25.11 5.63
N CYS A 166 4.95 -24.56 4.66
CA CYS A 166 5.36 -23.14 4.70
C CYS A 166 4.16 -22.19 4.67
N ALA A 167 3.14 -22.48 3.86
CA ALA A 167 1.92 -21.66 3.82
C ALA A 167 1.19 -21.67 5.17
N VAL A 168 1.06 -22.82 5.82
CA VAL A 168 0.48 -22.90 7.17
C VAL A 168 1.31 -22.10 8.19
N LEU A 169 2.63 -22.23 8.17
CA LEU A 169 3.51 -21.45 9.05
C LEU A 169 3.38 -19.95 8.80
N ALA A 170 3.28 -19.52 7.53
CA ALA A 170 3.10 -18.11 7.17
C ALA A 170 1.77 -17.57 7.73
N ILE A 171 0.67 -18.30 7.58
CA ILE A 171 -0.64 -17.91 8.14
C ILE A 171 -0.59 -17.81 9.66
N LEU A 172 0.05 -18.78 10.34
CA LEU A 172 0.20 -18.73 11.80
C LEU A 172 1.05 -17.55 12.28
N MET A 173 2.10 -17.22 11.54
CA MET A 173 2.94 -16.06 11.81
C MET A 173 2.16 -14.77 11.61
N GLU A 174 1.46 -14.62 10.48
CA GLU A 174 0.68 -13.43 10.12
C GLU A 174 -0.42 -13.14 11.13
N ASN A 175 -1.18 -14.15 11.55
CA ASN A 175 -2.21 -13.99 12.57
C ASN A 175 -1.66 -13.45 13.91
N ARG A 176 -0.42 -13.78 14.26
CA ARG A 176 0.23 -13.25 15.47
C ARG A 176 0.80 -11.86 15.26
N LEU A 177 1.34 -11.58 14.08
CA LEU A 177 1.90 -10.29 13.75
C LEU A 177 0.82 -9.21 13.60
N GLY A 178 -0.35 -9.56 13.06
CA GLY A 178 -1.46 -8.63 12.84
C GLY A 178 -1.87 -7.89 14.12
N THR A 179 -2.08 -8.62 15.23
CA THR A 179 -2.42 -8.01 16.53
C THR A 179 -1.29 -7.14 17.08
N ILE A 180 -0.04 -7.56 16.92
CA ILE A 180 1.12 -6.77 17.38
C ILE A 180 1.28 -5.50 16.56
N TYR A 181 1.01 -5.53 15.25
CA TYR A 181 1.05 -4.34 14.40
C TYR A 181 -0.02 -3.31 14.77
N GLU A 182 -1.23 -3.76 15.15
CA GLU A 182 -2.27 -2.88 15.67
C GLU A 182 -1.81 -2.18 16.96
N GLU A 183 -1.29 -2.95 17.93
CA GLU A 183 -0.76 -2.39 19.18
C GLU A 183 0.40 -1.40 18.95
N ILE A 184 1.33 -1.73 18.03
CA ILE A 184 2.43 -0.83 17.63
C ILE A 184 1.88 0.47 17.03
N SER A 185 0.87 0.37 16.15
CA SER A 185 0.26 1.53 15.51
C SER A 185 -0.45 2.44 16.52
N GLU A 186 -1.19 1.86 17.48
CA GLU A 186 -1.85 2.61 18.54
C GLU A 186 -0.84 3.32 19.46
N GLU A 187 0.21 2.60 19.88
CA GLU A 187 1.22 3.18 20.77
C GLU A 187 2.05 4.27 20.06
N ASN A 188 2.34 4.09 18.77
CA ASN A 188 2.98 5.12 17.96
C ASN A 188 2.11 6.38 17.83
N ALA A 189 0.78 6.23 17.70
CA ALA A 189 -0.12 7.37 17.69
C ALA A 189 -0.08 8.13 19.04
N LYS A 190 -0.10 7.42 20.18
CA LYS A 190 0.04 8.04 21.52
C LYS A 190 1.38 8.75 21.69
N LEU A 191 2.47 8.13 21.23
CA LEU A 191 3.81 8.70 21.27
C LEU A 191 3.88 10.01 20.48
N ASN A 192 3.31 10.02 19.26
CA ASN A 192 3.25 11.21 18.42
C ASN A 192 2.40 12.31 19.06
N THR A 193 1.23 11.99 19.64
CA THR A 193 0.38 12.96 20.36
C THR A 193 1.15 13.61 21.50
N VAL A 194 1.86 12.83 22.33
CA VAL A 194 2.67 13.36 23.43
C VAL A 194 3.79 14.27 22.91
N ALA A 195 4.42 13.90 21.78
CA ALA A 195 5.45 14.74 21.16
C ALA A 195 4.87 16.05 20.62
N GLU A 196 3.74 16.01 19.91
CA GLU A 196 3.06 17.20 19.38
C GLU A 196 2.60 18.14 20.49
N GLU A 197 1.94 17.63 21.53
CA GLU A 197 1.54 18.42 22.70
C GLU A 197 2.72 19.15 23.34
N ASN A 198 3.84 18.43 23.52
CA ASN A 198 5.04 19.00 24.14
C ASN A 198 5.73 20.04 23.25
N LEU A 199 5.81 19.81 21.94
CA LEU A 199 6.43 20.74 21.00
C LEU A 199 5.55 21.99 20.80
N ALA A 200 4.24 21.84 20.70
CA ALA A 200 3.30 22.95 20.61
C ALA A 200 3.27 23.77 21.91
N GLY A 201 3.29 23.09 23.06
CA GLY A 201 3.26 23.68 24.39
C GLY A 201 4.62 23.97 25.02
N VAL A 202 5.73 23.95 24.27
CA VAL A 202 7.10 24.03 24.83
C VAL A 202 7.33 25.27 25.71
N ARG A 203 6.72 26.41 25.35
CA ARG A 203 6.81 27.64 26.18
C ARG A 203 6.19 27.44 27.56
N THR A 204 5.06 26.76 27.64
CA THR A 204 4.38 26.42 28.91
C THR A 204 5.22 25.45 29.73
N VAL A 205 5.74 24.38 29.08
CA VAL A 205 6.63 23.42 29.75
C VAL A 205 7.85 24.13 30.36
N LYS A 206 8.46 25.05 29.60
CA LYS A 206 9.59 25.88 30.06
C LYS A 206 9.21 26.83 31.19
N ALA A 207 8.06 27.51 31.07
CA ALA A 207 7.60 28.47 32.09
C ALA A 207 7.37 27.79 33.44
N PHE A 208 6.93 26.53 33.45
CA PHE A 208 6.68 25.77 34.71
C PHE A 208 7.82 24.80 35.07
N ALA A 209 8.95 24.82 34.34
CA ALA A 209 10.11 23.94 34.56
C ALA A 209 9.75 22.45 34.65
N ARG A 210 8.80 21.97 33.77
CA ARG A 210 8.26 20.61 33.79
C ARG A 210 8.93 19.67 32.79
N GLU A 211 10.09 20.02 32.27
CA GLU A 211 10.78 19.22 31.21
C GLU A 211 11.03 17.78 31.66
N LYS A 212 11.47 17.57 32.90
CA LYS A 212 11.72 16.22 33.41
C LYS A 212 10.46 15.36 33.47
N PHE A 213 9.32 15.98 33.78
CA PHE A 213 8.04 15.28 33.81
C PHE A 213 7.61 14.86 32.41
N GLU A 214 7.66 15.79 31.44
CA GLU A 214 7.28 15.52 30.05
C GLU A 214 8.22 14.51 29.37
N ILE A 215 9.53 14.59 29.61
CA ILE A 215 10.50 13.58 29.16
C ILE A 215 10.13 12.21 29.74
N LYS A 216 9.77 12.11 31.04
CA LYS A 216 9.37 10.83 31.62
C LYS A 216 8.09 10.29 31.02
N LYS A 217 7.09 11.15 30.73
CA LYS A 217 5.84 10.79 30.01
C LYS A 217 6.16 10.24 28.64
N PHE A 218 6.98 10.94 27.84
CA PHE A 218 7.41 10.49 26.52
C PHE A 218 8.15 9.16 26.57
N LEU A 219 9.13 9.02 27.48
CA LEU A 219 9.92 7.79 27.63
C LEU A 219 9.05 6.59 28.04
N SER A 220 7.97 6.79 28.79
CA SER A 220 7.03 5.69 29.11
C SER A 220 6.40 5.09 27.87
N HIS A 221 5.89 5.94 26.96
CA HIS A 221 5.32 5.51 25.67
C HIS A 221 6.39 4.94 24.74
N ASN A 222 7.57 5.58 24.68
CA ASN A 222 8.70 5.10 23.89
C ASN A 222 9.19 3.70 24.33
N ASN A 223 9.25 3.44 25.64
CA ASN A 223 9.60 2.12 26.15
C ASN A 223 8.54 1.07 25.79
N ARG A 224 7.24 1.43 25.89
CA ARG A 224 6.16 0.53 25.45
C ARG A 224 6.23 0.23 23.95
N TYR A 225 6.47 1.25 23.13
CA TYR A 225 6.70 1.09 21.70
C TYR A 225 7.90 0.17 21.40
N TYR A 226 9.02 0.35 22.13
CA TYR A 226 10.18 -0.53 22.06
C TYR A 226 9.84 -1.98 22.41
N GLU A 227 9.10 -2.22 23.52
CA GLU A 227 8.70 -3.57 23.93
C GLU A 227 7.83 -4.28 22.91
N LEU A 228 6.91 -3.55 22.26
CA LEU A 228 6.06 -4.08 21.21
C LEU A 228 6.88 -4.45 19.96
N ASN A 229 7.82 -3.60 19.54
CA ASN A 229 8.74 -3.90 18.42
C ASN A 229 9.65 -5.10 18.76
N MET A 230 10.11 -5.22 20.02
CA MET A 230 10.86 -6.39 20.46
C MET A 230 9.99 -7.65 20.47
N THR A 231 8.71 -7.54 20.77
CA THR A 231 7.76 -8.67 20.68
C THR A 231 7.53 -9.10 19.24
N GLN A 232 7.39 -8.14 18.31
CA GLN A 232 7.37 -8.39 16.87
C GLN A 232 8.63 -9.12 16.41
N SER A 233 9.81 -8.62 16.80
CA SER A 233 11.10 -9.24 16.47
C SER A 233 11.20 -10.68 17.01
N ARG A 234 10.71 -10.94 18.22
CA ARG A 234 10.68 -12.30 18.79
C ARG A 234 9.80 -13.25 17.97
N VAL A 235 8.68 -12.77 17.42
CA VAL A 235 7.85 -13.57 16.50
C VAL A 235 8.65 -13.90 15.25
N PHE A 236 9.27 -12.91 14.60
CA PHE A 236 10.11 -13.17 13.42
C PHE A 236 11.25 -14.16 13.70
N VAL A 237 12.01 -13.94 14.77
CA VAL A 237 13.12 -14.82 15.16
C VAL A 237 12.64 -16.24 15.47
N ARG A 238 11.40 -16.40 15.92
CA ARG A 238 10.82 -17.72 16.19
C ARG A 238 10.44 -18.48 14.91
N TYR A 239 9.88 -17.78 13.90
CA TYR A 239 9.36 -18.42 12.68
C TYR A 239 10.38 -18.47 11.55
N SER A 240 11.22 -17.43 11.37
CA SER A 240 12.20 -17.33 10.29
C SER A 240 13.15 -18.53 10.17
N PRO A 241 13.68 -19.13 11.26
CA PRO A 241 14.53 -20.31 11.16
C PRO A 241 13.84 -21.54 10.53
N TYR A 242 12.52 -21.68 10.70
CA TYR A 242 11.78 -22.80 10.08
C TYR A 242 11.71 -22.63 8.56
N PHE A 243 11.43 -21.42 8.06
CA PHE A 243 11.45 -21.14 6.62
C PHE A 243 12.85 -21.38 6.04
N SER A 244 13.90 -20.85 6.68
CA SER A 244 15.28 -21.05 6.25
C SER A 244 15.70 -22.52 6.30
N LEU A 245 15.26 -23.26 7.31
CA LEU A 245 15.56 -24.69 7.43
C LEU A 245 14.92 -25.48 6.29
N ILE A 246 13.62 -25.24 6.01
CA ILE A 246 12.90 -25.91 4.93
C ILE A 246 13.56 -25.56 3.59
N GLY A 247 13.85 -24.26 3.35
CA GLY A 247 14.50 -23.80 2.13
C GLY A 247 15.87 -24.46 1.87
N LYS A 248 16.64 -24.74 2.91
CA LYS A 248 17.94 -25.43 2.79
C LYS A 248 17.83 -26.95 2.76
N LEU A 249 16.86 -27.52 3.50
CA LEU A 249 16.66 -28.97 3.52
C LEU A 249 15.96 -29.47 2.27
N LEU A 250 15.09 -28.71 1.64
CA LEU A 250 14.33 -29.13 0.47
C LEU A 250 15.23 -29.58 -0.68
N PRO A 251 16.23 -28.78 -1.17
CA PRO A 251 17.13 -29.24 -2.22
C PRO A 251 17.95 -30.46 -1.81
N LEU A 252 18.33 -30.57 -0.54
CA LEU A 252 19.05 -31.73 -0.01
C LEU A 252 18.18 -33.01 -0.04
N LEU A 253 16.95 -32.93 0.44
CA LEU A 253 16.00 -34.05 0.40
C LEU A 253 15.68 -34.46 -1.05
N VAL A 254 15.51 -33.48 -1.95
CA VAL A 254 15.31 -33.74 -3.38
C VAL A 254 16.53 -34.45 -3.96
N LEU A 255 17.75 -34.05 -3.57
CA LEU A 255 18.98 -34.72 -4.01
C LEU A 255 19.08 -36.17 -3.49
N LEU A 256 18.72 -36.42 -2.22
CA LEU A 256 18.77 -37.76 -1.63
C LEU A 256 17.69 -38.68 -2.23
N ILE A 257 16.44 -38.27 -2.24
CA ILE A 257 15.33 -39.09 -2.76
C ILE A 257 15.45 -39.22 -4.28
N GLY A 258 15.74 -38.12 -5.00
CA GLY A 258 15.95 -38.13 -6.43
C GLY A 258 17.18 -38.94 -6.85
N GLY A 259 18.26 -38.92 -6.06
CA GLY A 259 19.43 -39.78 -6.24
C GLY A 259 19.07 -41.27 -6.10
N TYR A 260 18.24 -41.61 -5.11
CA TYR A 260 17.71 -42.98 -4.98
C TYR A 260 16.87 -43.40 -6.21
N LEU A 261 15.98 -42.53 -6.70
CA LEU A 261 15.18 -42.78 -7.91
C LEU A 261 16.06 -42.89 -9.16
N PHE A 262 17.14 -42.11 -9.22
CA PHE A 262 18.16 -42.23 -10.30
C PHE A 262 18.83 -43.60 -10.30
N LEU A 263 19.23 -44.10 -9.14
CA LEU A 263 19.86 -45.45 -9.02
C LEU A 263 18.88 -46.58 -9.39
N GLN A 264 17.57 -46.36 -9.25
CA GLN A 264 16.53 -47.29 -9.71
C GLN A 264 16.22 -47.16 -11.21
N GLY A 265 16.80 -46.18 -11.92
CA GLY A 265 16.53 -45.92 -13.34
C GLY A 265 15.20 -45.18 -13.61
N GLU A 266 14.51 -44.69 -12.57
CA GLU A 266 13.25 -43.93 -12.72
C GLU A 266 13.48 -42.44 -13.05
N LEU A 267 14.70 -41.95 -12.91
CA LEU A 267 15.05 -40.53 -13.15
C LEU A 267 16.40 -40.45 -13.86
N THR A 268 16.58 -39.47 -14.76
CA THR A 268 17.89 -39.17 -15.36
C THR A 268 18.70 -38.22 -14.48
N LEU A 269 20.03 -38.19 -14.67
CA LEU A 269 20.92 -37.28 -13.91
C LEU A 269 20.59 -35.81 -14.19
N GLY A 270 20.27 -35.50 -15.46
CA GLY A 270 19.86 -34.16 -15.86
C GLY A 270 18.52 -33.76 -15.26
N ALA A 271 17.53 -34.70 -15.20
CA ALA A 271 16.28 -34.44 -14.53
C ALA A 271 16.45 -34.17 -13.02
N LEU A 272 17.34 -34.92 -12.34
CA LEU A 272 17.69 -34.66 -10.96
C LEU A 272 18.30 -33.25 -10.77
N SER A 273 19.22 -32.87 -11.67
CA SER A 273 19.81 -31.51 -11.67
C SER A 273 18.74 -30.41 -11.83
N ALA A 274 17.78 -30.59 -12.75
CA ALA A 274 16.69 -29.65 -12.91
C ALA A 274 15.76 -29.58 -11.67
N PHE A 275 15.48 -30.73 -11.05
CA PHE A 275 14.70 -30.77 -9.81
C PHE A 275 15.36 -29.99 -8.66
N VAL A 276 16.68 -30.13 -8.48
CA VAL A 276 17.43 -29.38 -7.45
C VAL A 276 17.34 -27.89 -7.71
N GLN A 277 17.47 -27.44 -8.98
CA GLN A 277 17.34 -26.03 -9.34
C GLN A 277 15.91 -25.52 -9.08
N TYR A 278 14.87 -26.25 -9.48
CA TYR A 278 13.48 -25.89 -9.19
C TYR A 278 13.20 -25.83 -7.69
N SER A 279 13.77 -26.76 -6.90
CA SER A 279 13.64 -26.77 -5.43
C SER A 279 14.26 -25.53 -4.79
N THR A 280 15.36 -25.02 -5.35
CA THR A 280 15.98 -23.78 -4.89
C THR A 280 15.15 -22.56 -5.26
N ASN A 281 14.62 -22.54 -6.50
CA ASN A 281 13.84 -21.41 -7.01
C ASN A 281 12.48 -21.24 -6.33
N ILE A 282 11.91 -22.30 -5.75
CA ILE A 282 10.60 -22.26 -5.08
C ILE A 282 10.67 -21.65 -3.68
N VAL A 283 11.87 -21.52 -3.08
CA VAL A 283 12.05 -21.01 -1.72
C VAL A 283 11.71 -19.53 -1.60
N TRP A 284 12.21 -18.71 -2.54
CA TRP A 284 11.98 -17.26 -2.55
C TRP A 284 10.48 -16.88 -2.58
N PRO A 285 9.62 -17.45 -3.45
CA PRO A 285 8.18 -17.21 -3.40
C PRO A 285 7.54 -17.51 -2.04
N MET A 286 8.01 -18.55 -1.34
CA MET A 286 7.48 -18.90 -0.03
C MET A 286 7.77 -17.83 1.03
N GLU A 287 8.98 -17.24 0.99
CA GLU A 287 9.39 -16.22 1.94
C GLU A 287 8.63 -14.89 1.73
N MET A 288 8.23 -14.59 0.49
CA MET A 288 7.55 -13.33 0.13
C MET A 288 6.07 -13.27 0.50
N LEU A 289 5.39 -14.40 0.65
CA LEU A 289 3.93 -14.44 0.85
C LEU A 289 3.44 -13.62 2.06
N GLY A 290 4.12 -13.71 3.19
CA GLY A 290 3.72 -12.98 4.41
C GLY A 290 3.84 -11.46 4.25
N TRP A 291 4.96 -10.99 3.72
CA TRP A 291 5.21 -9.57 3.49
C TRP A 291 4.23 -8.95 2.49
N LEU A 292 4.01 -9.63 1.35
CA LEU A 292 3.09 -9.16 0.31
C LEU A 292 1.64 -9.02 0.81
N SER A 293 1.19 -9.95 1.66
CA SER A 293 -0.15 -9.91 2.25
C SER A 293 -0.34 -8.68 3.14
N ASN A 294 0.64 -8.36 3.97
CA ASN A 294 0.61 -7.20 4.86
C ASN A 294 0.54 -5.87 4.09
N ASP A 295 1.42 -5.70 3.08
CA ASP A 295 1.46 -4.48 2.28
C ASP A 295 0.16 -4.27 1.48
N PHE A 296 -0.40 -5.34 0.93
CA PHE A 296 -1.69 -5.29 0.22
C PHE A 296 -2.83 -4.89 1.17
N SER A 297 -2.88 -5.48 2.37
CA SER A 297 -3.88 -5.16 3.39
C SER A 297 -3.79 -3.70 3.84
N SER A 298 -2.57 -3.18 4.00
CA SER A 298 -2.30 -1.77 4.31
C SER A 298 -2.86 -0.83 3.23
N ALA A 299 -2.66 -1.17 1.95
CA ALA A 299 -3.20 -0.38 0.84
C ALA A 299 -4.73 -0.38 0.78
N VAL A 300 -5.37 -1.52 1.08
CA VAL A 300 -6.84 -1.61 1.20
C VAL A 300 -7.35 -0.70 2.33
N GLY A 301 -6.64 -0.67 3.47
CA GLY A 301 -6.93 0.26 4.57
C GLY A 301 -6.84 1.73 4.13
N SER A 302 -5.76 2.09 3.44
CA SER A 302 -5.54 3.43 2.89
C SER A 302 -6.61 3.83 1.87
N TYR A 303 -7.01 2.92 0.99
CA TYR A 303 -8.10 3.17 0.04
C TYR A 303 -9.44 3.48 0.75
N ARG A 304 -9.75 2.76 1.84
CA ARG A 304 -10.97 3.04 2.64
C ARG A 304 -10.93 4.43 3.28
N LYS A 305 -9.77 4.88 3.76
CA LYS A 305 -9.59 6.22 4.33
C LYS A 305 -9.77 7.31 3.29
N ILE A 306 -9.15 7.18 2.12
CA ILE A 306 -9.31 8.11 1.01
C ILE A 306 -10.78 8.16 0.58
N ARG A 307 -11.45 7.01 0.50
CA ARG A 307 -12.86 6.95 0.12
C ARG A 307 -13.76 7.71 1.08
N LYS A 308 -13.49 7.66 2.39
CA LYS A 308 -14.24 8.45 3.39
C LYS A 308 -14.17 9.96 3.11
N VAL A 309 -13.03 10.48 2.66
CA VAL A 309 -12.89 11.89 2.26
C VAL A 309 -13.68 12.18 0.99
N TYR A 310 -13.62 11.29 0.00
CA TYR A 310 -14.37 11.46 -1.23
C TYR A 310 -15.90 11.35 -1.07
N ASP A 311 -16.36 10.58 -0.09
CA ASP A 311 -17.80 10.42 0.19
C ASP A 311 -18.39 11.66 0.90
N GLN A 312 -17.53 12.60 1.38
CA GLN A 312 -17.96 13.91 1.89
C GLN A 312 -18.48 14.77 0.73
N LYS A 313 -19.61 15.42 0.96
CA LYS A 313 -20.18 16.35 0.00
C LYS A 313 -20.07 17.77 0.56
N PRO A 314 -19.86 18.78 -0.31
CA PRO A 314 -19.95 20.16 0.16
C PRO A 314 -21.33 20.41 0.78
N SER A 315 -21.37 21.01 1.96
CA SER A 315 -22.62 21.43 2.61
C SER A 315 -23.23 22.61 1.85
N ILE A 316 -22.39 23.46 1.29
CA ILE A 316 -22.79 24.60 0.47
C ILE A 316 -22.72 24.19 -0.99
N GLN A 317 -23.84 24.24 -1.68
CA GLN A 317 -23.96 23.94 -3.10
C GLN A 317 -24.32 25.20 -3.88
N GLU A 318 -23.79 25.33 -5.09
CA GLU A 318 -24.23 26.38 -6.00
C GLU A 318 -25.68 26.07 -6.46
N PRO A 319 -26.54 27.10 -6.56
CA PRO A 319 -27.89 26.91 -7.12
C PRO A 319 -27.78 26.46 -8.58
N GLU A 320 -28.82 25.70 -9.05
CA GLU A 320 -28.86 25.22 -10.44
C GLU A 320 -28.81 26.38 -11.47
N GLU A 321 -29.45 27.53 -11.09
CA GLU A 321 -29.43 28.75 -11.89
C GLU A 321 -28.81 29.91 -11.09
N PRO A 322 -27.46 30.08 -11.09
CA PRO A 322 -26.81 31.14 -10.34
C PRO A 322 -27.11 32.52 -10.95
N ILE A 323 -27.46 33.47 -10.09
CA ILE A 323 -27.65 34.87 -10.50
C ILE A 323 -26.27 35.49 -10.69
N VAL A 324 -25.95 35.90 -11.93
CA VAL A 324 -24.73 36.62 -12.23
C VAL A 324 -24.93 38.12 -11.95
N LEU A 325 -24.29 38.62 -10.92
CA LEU A 325 -24.28 40.04 -10.60
C LEU A 325 -23.35 40.78 -11.60
N LEU A 326 -23.93 41.55 -12.50
CA LEU A 326 -23.17 42.38 -13.48
C LEU A 326 -22.46 43.57 -12.80
N GLU A 327 -23.09 44.14 -11.77
CA GLU A 327 -22.52 45.23 -10.96
C GLU A 327 -22.84 44.95 -9.48
N VAL A 328 -21.83 45.03 -8.63
CA VAL A 328 -21.98 44.89 -7.18
C VAL A 328 -21.93 46.29 -6.58
N THR A 329 -23.08 46.79 -6.16
CA THR A 329 -23.20 48.14 -5.55
C THR A 329 -22.69 48.18 -4.12
N GLY A 330 -22.64 47.05 -3.43
CA GLY A 330 -22.20 46.95 -2.04
C GLY A 330 -23.27 47.28 -1.01
N ASP A 331 -24.55 47.21 -1.37
CA ASP A 331 -25.70 47.28 -0.43
C ASP A 331 -25.86 45.91 0.23
N ILE A 332 -25.86 45.87 1.57
CA ILE A 332 -25.89 44.61 2.35
C ILE A 332 -27.05 44.68 3.36
N ARG A 333 -27.89 43.65 3.36
CA ARG A 333 -28.99 43.50 4.33
C ARG A 333 -28.91 42.16 5.01
N PHE A 334 -28.99 42.15 6.33
CA PHE A 334 -29.26 40.98 7.15
C PHE A 334 -30.68 41.09 7.64
N GLU A 335 -31.52 40.10 7.36
CA GLU A 335 -32.94 40.10 7.69
C GLU A 335 -33.24 38.88 8.57
N HIS A 336 -33.34 39.10 9.88
CA HIS A 336 -33.61 38.06 10.88
C HIS A 336 -32.69 36.85 10.82
N VAL A 337 -31.38 37.07 10.56
CA VAL A 337 -30.42 36.01 10.32
C VAL A 337 -30.04 35.33 11.63
N SER A 338 -30.24 34.04 11.67
CA SER A 338 -29.78 33.15 12.75
C SER A 338 -28.76 32.13 12.23
N PHE A 339 -27.79 31.78 13.07
CA PHE A 339 -26.76 30.83 12.71
C PHE A 339 -26.32 29.97 13.91
N HIS A 340 -26.32 28.66 13.74
CA HIS A 340 -25.73 27.70 14.67
C HIS A 340 -24.86 26.69 13.92
N LYS A 341 -23.84 26.18 14.58
CA LYS A 341 -23.08 25.02 14.11
C LYS A 341 -23.83 23.72 14.43
N GLU A 342 -23.37 22.58 13.90
CA GLU A 342 -24.05 21.28 14.08
C GLU A 342 -24.25 20.85 15.54
N ASP A 343 -23.44 21.34 16.47
CA ASP A 343 -23.57 21.13 17.92
C ASP A 343 -24.74 21.89 18.56
N GLN A 344 -25.60 22.52 17.76
CA GLN A 344 -26.78 23.29 18.14
C GLN A 344 -26.52 24.50 19.06
N HIS A 345 -25.26 24.89 19.29
CA HIS A 345 -24.97 26.14 19.96
C HIS A 345 -25.25 27.31 19.03
N GLU A 346 -26.27 28.11 19.39
CA GLU A 346 -26.66 29.30 18.64
C GLU A 346 -25.59 30.38 18.77
N ILE A 347 -24.97 30.74 17.65
CA ILE A 347 -23.86 31.71 17.59
C ILE A 347 -24.40 33.10 17.27
N LEU A 348 -25.39 33.18 16.38
CA LEU A 348 -26.06 34.41 16.02
C LEU A 348 -27.58 34.16 16.10
N HIS A 349 -28.29 35.08 16.73
CA HIS A 349 -29.74 35.04 16.93
C HIS A 349 -30.39 36.31 16.43
N ASP A 350 -31.31 36.20 15.49
CA ASP A 350 -32.16 37.28 14.99
C ASP A 350 -31.39 38.56 14.61
N ILE A 351 -30.31 38.43 13.86
CA ILE A 351 -29.50 39.56 13.44
C ILE A 351 -30.18 40.30 12.29
N HIS A 352 -30.49 41.60 12.54
CA HIS A 352 -31.12 42.47 11.55
C HIS A 352 -30.37 43.80 11.47
N PHE A 353 -29.85 44.14 10.27
CA PHE A 353 -29.26 45.45 9.97
C PHE A 353 -29.12 45.65 8.46
N HIS A 354 -28.92 46.94 8.09
CA HIS A 354 -28.72 47.36 6.70
C HIS A 354 -27.49 48.25 6.60
N VAL A 355 -26.62 47.99 5.61
CA VAL A 355 -25.46 48.79 5.27
C VAL A 355 -25.60 49.30 3.84
N GLU A 356 -25.77 50.61 3.68
CA GLU A 356 -25.87 51.26 2.36
C GLU A 356 -24.52 51.13 1.60
N ALA A 357 -24.62 51.16 0.27
CA ALA A 357 -23.46 51.16 -0.60
C ALA A 357 -22.43 52.24 -0.22
N GLY A 358 -21.16 51.89 -0.17
CA GLY A 358 -20.04 52.83 0.15
C GLY A 358 -19.94 53.21 1.63
N LYS A 359 -20.78 52.71 2.52
CA LYS A 359 -20.67 52.94 3.96
C LYS A 359 -19.78 51.92 4.64
N THR A 360 -19.22 52.32 5.79
CA THR A 360 -18.43 51.45 6.67
C THR A 360 -19.19 51.22 7.96
N ILE A 361 -19.28 49.96 8.37
CA ILE A 361 -19.90 49.57 9.65
C ILE A 361 -18.81 49.01 10.59
N GLY A 362 -18.83 49.39 11.85
CA GLY A 362 -18.00 48.83 12.91
C GLY A 362 -18.77 47.80 13.75
N ILE A 363 -18.25 46.56 13.80
CA ILE A 363 -18.83 45.48 14.60
C ILE A 363 -18.00 45.27 15.87
N MET A 364 -18.58 45.55 17.04
CA MET A 364 -17.94 45.43 18.34
C MET A 364 -18.63 44.41 19.23
N GLY A 365 -17.86 43.78 20.08
CA GLY A 365 -18.39 42.77 21.04
C GLY A 365 -17.28 41.97 21.70
N ALA A 366 -17.59 41.22 22.75
CA ALA A 366 -16.67 40.36 23.49
C ALA A 366 -16.14 39.20 22.56
N THR A 367 -15.05 38.57 23.00
CA THR A 367 -14.58 37.34 22.32
C THR A 367 -15.66 36.28 22.42
N GLY A 368 -15.92 35.59 21.28
CA GLY A 368 -16.98 34.58 21.18
C GLY A 368 -18.38 35.12 20.84
N SER A 369 -18.57 36.45 20.66
CA SER A 369 -19.90 37.03 20.32
C SER A 369 -20.35 36.87 18.87
N GLY A 370 -19.71 36.04 18.06
CA GLY A 370 -20.13 35.73 16.68
C GLY A 370 -19.66 36.70 15.60
N LYS A 371 -18.80 37.71 15.90
CA LYS A 371 -18.33 38.70 14.91
C LYS A 371 -17.72 38.08 13.65
N THR A 372 -16.82 37.12 13.84
CA THR A 372 -16.18 36.40 12.75
C THR A 372 -17.19 35.57 11.96
N SER A 373 -18.14 34.94 12.64
CA SER A 373 -19.20 34.14 11.98
C SER A 373 -20.09 35.00 11.09
N LEU A 374 -20.39 36.24 11.48
CA LEU A 374 -21.15 37.18 10.68
C LEU A 374 -20.44 37.53 9.36
N ILE A 375 -19.13 37.76 9.40
CA ILE A 375 -18.33 37.98 8.17
C ILE A 375 -18.25 36.69 7.33
N GLN A 376 -18.13 35.53 7.96
CA GLN A 376 -18.09 34.25 7.26
C GLN A 376 -19.40 33.94 6.54
N LEU A 377 -20.57 34.29 7.12
CA LEU A 377 -21.86 34.22 6.45
C LEU A 377 -21.95 35.18 5.25
N LEU A 378 -21.47 36.41 5.40
CA LEU A 378 -21.43 37.37 4.29
C LEU A 378 -20.63 36.86 3.10
N CYS A 379 -19.48 36.20 3.36
CA CYS A 379 -18.67 35.54 2.33
C CYS A 379 -19.23 34.18 1.88
N ARG A 380 -20.36 33.76 2.43
CA ARG A 380 -20.98 32.44 2.20
C ARG A 380 -20.01 31.27 2.43
N LEU A 381 -19.12 31.38 3.43
CA LEU A 381 -18.32 30.24 3.91
C LEU A 381 -19.18 29.23 4.68
N TYR A 382 -20.32 29.70 5.21
CA TYR A 382 -21.39 28.93 5.82
C TYR A 382 -22.72 29.48 5.33
N ASP A 383 -23.77 28.67 5.26
CA ASP A 383 -25.13 29.13 5.02
C ASP A 383 -25.82 29.47 6.36
N ALA A 384 -26.67 30.51 6.38
CA ALA A 384 -27.49 30.84 7.52
C ALA A 384 -28.46 29.69 7.83
N THR A 385 -28.78 29.50 9.14
CA THR A 385 -29.72 28.48 9.58
C THR A 385 -31.17 29.02 9.64
N GLY A 386 -31.30 30.35 9.55
CA GLY A 386 -32.59 31.05 9.48
C GLY A 386 -32.38 32.50 9.02
N GLY A 387 -33.42 33.11 8.45
CA GLY A 387 -33.38 34.48 7.93
C GLY A 387 -33.25 34.57 6.41
#